data_5c4adb83c0696d0d29673e9339429b08
#
_entry.id   5c4adb83c0696d0d29673e9339429b08
#
_cell.length_a   1.000
_cell.length_b   1.000
_cell.length_c   1.000
_cell.angle_alpha   90.00
_cell.angle_beta   90.00
_cell.angle_gamma   90.00
#
_symmetry.space_group_name_H-M   'P 1'
#
loop_
_entity.id
_entity.type
_entity.pdbx_description
1 polymer ?
#
loop_
_entity_poly.entity_id
_entity_poly.type
_entity_poly.pdbx_seq_one_letter_code
_entity_poly.pdbx_strand_id
1 'polypeptide(L)'
;MKNYIHFFIFYLTLILKGNQTLKSQEISAVIKDSLTQEVIPFATIYLSSGKGIITNEEGRFKMQYDAFKKIDDSLFISCMGYKTIGYPVRSFKDSIIFLPSKTIALGTIILSNKNLSAEDIIKEVKKNIAEKYELGLTYKKVFFRESGSQKFKDLNVKVKKSSIKEFNQAFWDSTLLKVPRYNEWHSEILGDLYGDFSEESQKLEIEKALELEDKETTAIFENIEKAFDSILKQNVKTDSYFKLRMGIISAKLESDDLNGSEKDTLSQDEKLMNKKASFLKWRKSVLTNLLRALFEEESLSITVLDKSNRYDFEKIDFTYFNNTPVYVLKFEPSGSADYAGKLYIDADEMTLIRAEYKNIQNIRDISLLGMSYKHYFKEVVIQFKKMSTGKYALQYFELTDQFETGVNRSFTIVEKNKIVKGRNKQNELKMELNLHTNQYQKYQAVIFETQSISQENFVTFEEKPDVLPVNLIQYDPTFWKGYTIIEPNEAIKAFKVEK
;
A
#
# COMPACT_ATOMS: atom_id res chain seq x y z
N MET A 1 20.04 59.54 -25.70
CA MET A 1 18.98 58.60 -26.09
C MET A 1 19.50 57.29 -26.72
N LYS A 2 20.47 57.28 -27.59
CA LYS A 2 20.97 56.02 -28.20
C LYS A 2 21.51 54.96 -27.21
N ASN A 3 22.12 55.35 -26.09
CA ASN A 3 22.72 54.39 -25.15
C ASN A 3 21.68 53.69 -24.25
N TYR A 4 20.51 54.30 -24.03
CA TYR A 4 19.43 53.66 -23.24
C TYR A 4 18.65 52.61 -24.02
N ILE A 5 18.62 52.74 -25.36
CA ILE A 5 17.95 51.75 -26.24
C ILE A 5 18.79 50.46 -26.28
N HIS A 6 20.12 50.54 -26.29
CA HIS A 6 20.98 49.33 -26.24
C HIS A 6 20.92 48.62 -24.90
N PHE A 7 20.78 49.39 -23.79
CA PHE A 7 20.60 48.80 -22.46
C PHE A 7 19.24 48.12 -22.32
N PHE A 8 18.19 48.72 -22.89
CA PHE A 8 16.84 48.15 -22.88
C PHE A 8 16.73 46.90 -23.73
N ILE A 9 17.38 46.89 -24.92
CA ILE A 9 17.43 45.70 -25.80
C ILE A 9 18.26 44.57 -25.14
N PHE A 10 19.37 44.91 -24.49
CA PHE A 10 20.17 43.92 -23.73
C PHE A 10 19.41 43.33 -22.55
N TYR A 11 18.64 44.14 -21.82
CA TYR A 11 17.80 43.66 -20.71
C TYR A 11 16.62 42.84 -21.22
N LEU A 12 16.02 43.19 -22.35
CA LEU A 12 14.93 42.42 -22.98
C LEU A 12 15.42 41.06 -23.51
N THR A 13 16.64 41.00 -24.03
CA THR A 13 17.28 39.75 -24.47
C THR A 13 17.70 38.84 -23.30
N LEU A 14 18.00 39.42 -22.11
CA LEU A 14 18.25 38.65 -20.89
C LEU A 14 16.96 38.05 -20.34
N ILE A 15 15.84 38.79 -20.38
CA ILE A 15 14.52 38.30 -19.94
C ILE A 15 13.99 37.20 -20.87
N LEU A 16 14.23 37.30 -22.16
CA LEU A 16 13.84 36.29 -23.15
C LEU A 16 14.68 35.00 -23.09
N LYS A 17 15.88 35.04 -22.50
CA LYS A 17 16.69 33.84 -22.26
C LYS A 17 16.39 33.12 -20.94
N GLY A 18 15.58 33.74 -20.03
CA GLY A 18 15.33 33.22 -18.68
C GLY A 18 14.24 32.16 -18.56
N ASN A 19 13.46 31.91 -19.60
CA ASN A 19 12.36 30.92 -19.56
C ASN A 19 12.65 29.67 -20.42
N GLN A 20 13.78 29.03 -20.17
CA GLN A 20 13.89 27.61 -20.54
C GLN A 20 13.13 26.85 -19.46
N THR A 21 11.84 26.63 -19.67
CA THR A 21 11.11 25.60 -18.95
C THR A 21 11.89 24.30 -19.11
N LEU A 22 12.39 23.78 -18.00
CA LEU A 22 12.99 22.44 -17.90
C LEU A 22 11.95 21.46 -18.46
N LYS A 23 12.06 21.10 -19.74
CA LYS A 23 11.21 20.07 -20.34
C LYS A 23 11.76 18.74 -19.87
N SER A 24 11.24 18.26 -18.76
CA SER A 24 11.33 16.84 -18.43
C SER A 24 10.71 16.06 -19.60
N GLN A 25 11.46 15.14 -20.18
CA GLN A 25 10.95 14.22 -21.20
C GLN A 25 10.38 13.00 -20.47
N GLU A 26 9.26 12.51 -20.97
CA GLU A 26 8.61 11.31 -20.50
C GLU A 26 9.00 10.13 -21.37
N ILE A 27 9.42 9.04 -20.75
CA ILE A 27 9.71 7.76 -21.39
C ILE A 27 8.66 6.79 -20.92
N SER A 28 7.96 6.13 -21.85
CA SER A 28 6.94 5.12 -21.54
C SER A 28 6.97 4.00 -22.57
N ALA A 29 6.77 2.75 -22.11
CA ALA A 29 6.62 1.59 -22.98
C ALA A 29 5.92 0.44 -22.26
N VAL A 30 5.58 -0.60 -23.02
CA VAL A 30 5.13 -1.91 -22.53
C VAL A 30 6.25 -2.91 -22.78
N ILE A 31 6.58 -3.70 -21.77
CA ILE A 31 7.58 -4.77 -21.86
C ILE A 31 6.88 -6.10 -22.16
N LYS A 32 7.37 -6.80 -23.17
CA LYS A 32 6.83 -8.09 -23.61
C LYS A 32 7.92 -9.12 -23.81
N ASP A 33 7.56 -10.38 -23.63
CA ASP A 33 8.41 -11.52 -24.04
C ASP A 33 8.52 -11.55 -25.56
N SER A 34 9.75 -11.74 -26.09
CA SER A 34 10.01 -11.74 -27.53
C SER A 34 9.44 -12.97 -28.25
N LEU A 35 9.21 -14.07 -27.56
CA LEU A 35 8.70 -15.33 -28.12
C LEU A 35 7.19 -15.47 -27.93
N THR A 36 6.71 -15.32 -26.69
CA THR A 36 5.29 -15.53 -26.35
C THR A 36 4.43 -14.30 -26.59
N GLN A 37 5.02 -13.12 -26.75
CA GLN A 37 4.34 -11.83 -26.88
C GLN A 37 3.53 -11.44 -25.63
N GLU A 38 3.62 -12.19 -24.54
CA GLU A 38 2.98 -11.89 -23.26
C GLU A 38 3.67 -10.71 -22.59
N VAL A 39 2.92 -9.97 -21.79
CA VAL A 39 3.47 -8.85 -21.01
C VAL A 39 4.39 -9.37 -19.91
N ILE A 40 5.44 -8.62 -19.61
CA ILE A 40 6.38 -8.94 -18.53
C ILE A 40 6.13 -7.96 -17.37
N PRO A 41 5.44 -8.40 -16.31
CA PRO A 41 5.22 -7.60 -15.12
C PRO A 41 6.50 -7.46 -14.30
N PHE A 42 6.58 -6.39 -13.53
CA PHE A 42 7.62 -6.14 -12.53
C PHE A 42 9.06 -6.15 -13.07
N ALA A 43 9.23 -5.85 -14.36
CA ALA A 43 10.55 -5.61 -14.92
C ALA A 43 11.14 -4.32 -14.33
N THR A 44 12.42 -4.35 -14.01
CA THR A 44 13.16 -3.19 -13.50
C THR A 44 13.66 -2.34 -14.68
N ILE A 45 13.29 -1.07 -14.70
CA ILE A 45 13.74 -0.07 -15.63
C ILE A 45 14.65 0.90 -14.88
N TYR A 46 15.87 1.11 -15.34
CA TYR A 46 16.80 2.00 -14.66
C TYR A 46 17.71 2.75 -15.64
N LEU A 47 18.12 3.93 -15.22
CA LEU A 47 19.12 4.75 -15.93
C LEU A 47 20.52 4.42 -15.42
N SER A 48 21.55 4.65 -16.27
CA SER A 48 22.95 4.55 -15.83
C SER A 48 23.24 5.42 -14.59
N SER A 49 22.44 6.48 -14.39
CA SER A 49 22.51 7.36 -13.22
C SER A 49 22.00 6.75 -11.93
N GLY A 50 21.43 5.55 -11.96
CA GLY A 50 20.93 4.81 -10.80
C GLY A 50 19.44 5.01 -10.49
N LYS A 51 18.76 6.00 -11.10
CA LYS A 51 17.31 6.16 -10.97
C LYS A 51 16.60 5.03 -11.70
N GLY A 52 15.56 4.49 -11.09
CA GLY A 52 14.84 3.38 -11.69
C GLY A 52 13.38 3.30 -11.20
N ILE A 53 12.62 2.48 -11.91
CA ILE A 53 11.23 2.16 -11.65
C ILE A 53 10.99 0.69 -11.98
N ILE A 54 9.82 0.20 -11.64
CA ILE A 54 9.35 -1.15 -12.00
C ILE A 54 8.11 -1.04 -12.89
N THR A 55 7.93 -1.99 -13.82
CA THR A 55 6.68 -2.07 -14.59
C THR A 55 5.52 -2.51 -13.68
N ASN A 56 4.32 -2.08 -14.02
CA ASN A 56 3.12 -2.59 -13.39
C ASN A 56 2.80 -4.05 -13.83
N GLU A 57 1.71 -4.61 -13.34
CA GLU A 57 1.25 -5.97 -13.68
C GLU A 57 0.93 -6.18 -15.17
N GLU A 58 0.74 -5.10 -15.92
CA GLU A 58 0.51 -5.11 -17.38
C GLU A 58 1.79 -4.87 -18.18
N GLY A 59 2.96 -4.92 -17.52
CA GLY A 59 4.26 -4.68 -18.14
C GLY A 59 4.49 -3.23 -18.57
N ARG A 60 3.69 -2.28 -18.09
CA ARG A 60 3.78 -0.86 -18.46
C ARG A 60 4.65 -0.09 -17.47
N PHE A 61 5.42 0.85 -18.00
CA PHE A 61 6.12 1.83 -17.19
C PHE A 61 6.04 3.22 -17.81
N LYS A 62 6.24 4.22 -16.95
CA LYS A 62 6.32 5.63 -17.31
C LYS A 62 7.32 6.31 -16.37
N MET A 63 8.35 6.92 -16.92
CA MET A 63 9.42 7.53 -16.15
C MET A 63 9.77 8.93 -16.69
N GLN A 64 9.99 9.86 -15.76
CA GLN A 64 10.45 11.20 -16.11
C GLN A 64 11.97 11.25 -16.23
N TYR A 65 12.46 11.84 -17.31
CA TYR A 65 13.87 11.97 -17.60
C TYR A 65 14.24 13.44 -17.84
N ASP A 66 15.28 13.88 -17.16
CA ASP A 66 15.83 15.22 -17.38
C ASP A 66 16.97 15.17 -18.43
N ALA A 67 16.61 15.44 -19.67
CA ALA A 67 17.52 15.37 -20.82
C ALA A 67 18.74 16.32 -20.72
N PHE A 68 18.69 17.33 -19.84
CA PHE A 68 19.73 18.32 -19.70
C PHE A 68 20.83 17.96 -18.70
N LYS A 69 20.51 17.08 -17.74
CA LYS A 69 21.45 16.71 -16.67
C LYS A 69 22.49 15.67 -17.08
N LYS A 70 22.18 14.77 -18.02
CA LYS A 70 23.14 13.76 -18.51
C LYS A 70 22.89 13.47 -20.00
N ILE A 71 23.77 13.96 -20.84
CA ILE A 71 23.62 13.91 -22.30
C ILE A 71 23.71 12.49 -22.87
N ASP A 72 24.42 11.58 -22.19
CA ASP A 72 24.73 10.21 -22.66
C ASP A 72 24.16 9.12 -21.69
N ASP A 73 23.00 9.37 -21.06
CA ASP A 73 22.40 8.38 -20.21
C ASP A 73 21.75 7.24 -21.03
N SER A 74 21.83 6.03 -20.51
CA SER A 74 21.23 4.84 -21.10
C SER A 74 20.14 4.29 -20.20
N LEU A 75 19.04 3.89 -20.83
CA LEU A 75 17.91 3.21 -20.21
C LEU A 75 18.17 1.71 -20.29
N PHE A 76 18.20 1.03 -19.17
CA PHE A 76 18.31 -0.42 -19.09
C PHE A 76 17.00 -1.02 -18.63
N ILE A 77 16.65 -2.15 -19.23
CA ILE A 77 15.48 -2.93 -18.89
C ILE A 77 15.94 -4.34 -18.53
N SER A 78 15.60 -4.77 -17.34
CA SER A 78 16.00 -6.07 -16.80
C SER A 78 14.83 -6.78 -16.13
N CYS A 79 14.71 -8.06 -16.36
CA CYS A 79 13.77 -8.92 -15.67
C CYS A 79 14.40 -10.30 -15.43
N MET A 80 13.96 -11.01 -14.38
CA MET A 80 14.38 -12.39 -14.10
C MET A 80 14.13 -13.28 -15.30
N GLY A 81 15.13 -14.05 -15.71
CA GLY A 81 15.02 -14.96 -16.84
C GLY A 81 15.14 -14.33 -18.22
N TYR A 82 15.42 -13.03 -18.30
CA TYR A 82 15.55 -12.29 -19.55
C TYR A 82 16.92 -11.63 -19.70
N LYS A 83 17.33 -11.40 -20.94
CA LYS A 83 18.53 -10.62 -21.24
C LYS A 83 18.25 -9.14 -20.92
N THR A 84 19.14 -8.51 -20.19
CA THR A 84 19.12 -7.06 -19.99
C THR A 84 19.38 -6.35 -21.32
N ILE A 85 18.54 -5.39 -21.68
CA ILE A 85 18.66 -4.59 -22.89
C ILE A 85 18.90 -3.14 -22.47
N GLY A 86 19.80 -2.45 -23.21
CA GLY A 86 20.11 -1.04 -23.02
C GLY A 86 19.75 -0.22 -24.25
N TYR A 87 19.18 0.97 -24.03
CA TYR A 87 18.86 1.95 -25.05
C TYR A 87 19.46 3.31 -24.70
N PRO A 88 20.10 4.01 -25.64
CA PRO A 88 20.43 5.43 -25.42
C PRO A 88 19.13 6.21 -25.24
N VAL A 89 18.96 6.92 -24.14
CA VAL A 89 17.71 7.63 -23.81
C VAL A 89 17.28 8.60 -24.91
N ARG A 90 18.23 9.29 -25.54
CA ARG A 90 17.94 10.26 -26.60
C ARG A 90 17.32 9.68 -27.86
N SER A 91 17.59 8.43 -28.17
CA SER A 91 17.10 7.73 -29.34
C SER A 91 15.89 6.83 -29.01
N PHE A 92 15.45 6.80 -27.74
CA PHE A 92 14.33 5.97 -27.32
C PHE A 92 13.01 6.48 -27.93
N LYS A 93 12.35 5.63 -28.70
CA LYS A 93 11.07 5.92 -29.37
C LYS A 93 10.09 4.74 -29.28
N ASP A 94 10.53 3.62 -28.71
CA ASP A 94 9.75 2.40 -28.73
C ASP A 94 8.60 2.49 -27.72
N SER A 95 7.41 2.14 -28.17
CA SER A 95 6.23 1.98 -27.29
C SER A 95 6.06 0.55 -26.76
N ILE A 96 6.73 -0.41 -27.42
CA ILE A 96 6.77 -1.82 -27.02
C ILE A 96 8.22 -2.29 -27.09
N ILE A 97 8.68 -2.93 -26.02
CA ILE A 97 10.03 -3.47 -25.93
C ILE A 97 9.94 -4.97 -25.74
N PHE A 98 10.63 -5.72 -26.57
CA PHE A 98 10.69 -7.18 -26.48
C PHE A 98 11.95 -7.61 -25.77
N LEU A 99 11.80 -8.32 -24.64
CA LEU A 99 12.90 -8.94 -23.93
C LEU A 99 13.10 -10.38 -24.44
N PRO A 100 14.28 -10.72 -24.94
CA PRO A 100 14.61 -12.13 -25.24
C PRO A 100 14.86 -12.88 -23.95
N SER A 101 14.25 -14.07 -23.83
CA SER A 101 14.53 -14.96 -22.72
C SER A 101 16.03 -15.32 -22.69
N LYS A 102 16.57 -15.42 -21.48
CA LYS A 102 17.94 -15.89 -21.25
C LYS A 102 17.87 -17.33 -20.80
N THR A 103 17.68 -18.24 -21.77
CA THR A 103 17.76 -19.69 -21.51
C THR A 103 19.20 -20.08 -21.23
N ILE A 104 19.42 -20.76 -20.14
CA ILE A 104 20.67 -21.48 -19.89
C ILE A 104 20.45 -22.89 -20.41
N ALA A 105 21.28 -23.29 -21.37
CA ALA A 105 21.28 -24.69 -21.77
C ALA A 105 21.59 -25.54 -20.52
N LEU A 106 20.73 -26.49 -20.20
CA LEU A 106 20.86 -27.44 -19.08
C LEU A 106 22.19 -28.21 -19.04
N GLY A 107 23.05 -28.03 -20.04
CA GLY A 107 24.38 -28.64 -20.14
C GLY A 107 25.54 -27.71 -19.72
N THR A 108 25.31 -26.47 -19.41
CA THR A 108 26.37 -25.59 -18.86
C THR A 108 26.43 -25.87 -17.36
N ILE A 109 27.29 -26.81 -16.96
CA ILE A 109 27.65 -27.03 -15.55
C ILE A 109 28.21 -25.71 -15.06
N ILE A 110 27.39 -24.99 -14.31
CA ILE A 110 27.87 -23.84 -13.59
C ILE A 110 28.79 -24.40 -12.54
N LEU A 111 30.07 -24.06 -12.68
CA LEU A 111 31.09 -24.28 -11.69
C LEU A 111 30.85 -23.41 -10.45
N SER A 112 29.68 -23.54 -9.84
CA SER A 112 29.50 -23.25 -8.45
C SER A 112 30.17 -24.43 -7.72
N ASN A 113 31.28 -24.17 -7.05
CA ASN A 113 32.05 -25.17 -6.30
C ASN A 113 31.27 -25.85 -5.16
N LYS A 114 29.96 -25.61 -5.04
CA LYS A 114 29.09 -26.20 -4.03
C LYS A 114 27.79 -26.64 -4.69
N ASN A 115 27.60 -27.94 -4.79
CA ASN A 115 26.30 -28.53 -5.16
C ASN A 115 25.37 -28.49 -3.92
N LEU A 116 24.90 -27.28 -3.56
CA LEU A 116 24.04 -27.05 -2.41
C LEU A 116 22.63 -27.59 -2.67
N SER A 117 22.05 -28.25 -1.67
CA SER A 117 20.62 -28.57 -1.67
C SER A 117 19.79 -27.29 -1.55
N ALA A 118 18.50 -27.35 -1.87
CA ALA A 118 17.60 -26.19 -1.70
C ALA A 118 17.52 -25.75 -0.23
N GLU A 119 17.52 -26.69 0.69
CA GLU A 119 17.49 -26.45 2.14
C GLU A 119 18.79 -25.78 2.63
N ASP A 120 19.95 -26.16 2.08
CA ASP A 120 21.22 -25.54 2.43
C ASP A 120 21.29 -24.09 1.91
N ILE A 121 20.75 -23.83 0.72
CA ILE A 121 20.62 -22.47 0.19
C ILE A 121 19.77 -21.61 1.15
N ILE A 122 18.61 -22.12 1.60
CA ILE A 122 17.74 -21.39 2.56
C ILE A 122 18.46 -21.12 3.88
N LYS A 123 19.24 -22.08 4.40
CA LYS A 123 20.04 -21.88 5.63
C LYS A 123 21.06 -20.76 5.47
N GLU A 124 21.79 -20.74 4.34
CA GLU A 124 22.77 -19.68 4.06
C GLU A 124 22.08 -18.32 3.89
N VAL A 125 20.93 -18.25 3.20
CA VAL A 125 20.14 -17.00 3.09
C VAL A 125 19.78 -16.47 4.47
N LYS A 126 19.24 -17.30 5.37
CA LYS A 126 18.85 -16.89 6.72
C LYS A 126 20.03 -16.36 7.54
N LYS A 127 21.19 -16.99 7.41
CA LYS A 127 22.41 -16.58 8.10
C LYS A 127 22.91 -15.21 7.63
N ASN A 128 22.72 -14.91 6.37
CA ASN A 128 23.24 -13.70 5.74
C ASN A 128 22.34 -12.47 5.90
N ILE A 129 21.11 -12.60 6.42
CA ILE A 129 20.12 -11.51 6.47
C ILE A 129 20.67 -10.28 7.17
N ALA A 130 21.16 -10.41 8.40
CA ALA A 130 21.63 -9.26 9.21
C ALA A 130 22.81 -8.51 8.56
N GLU A 131 23.68 -9.23 7.84
CA GLU A 131 24.87 -8.63 7.19
C GLU A 131 24.53 -8.01 5.83
N LYS A 132 23.70 -8.71 5.04
CA LYS A 132 23.51 -8.40 3.62
C LYS A 132 22.38 -7.40 3.34
N TYR A 133 21.46 -7.17 4.27
CA TYR A 133 20.39 -6.20 4.08
C TYR A 133 20.67 -4.88 4.78
N GLU A 134 20.15 -3.80 4.22
CA GLU A 134 20.18 -2.48 4.83
C GLU A 134 18.99 -2.36 5.80
N LEU A 135 19.25 -2.61 7.07
CA LEU A 135 18.23 -2.62 8.14
C LEU A 135 18.32 -1.37 9.04
N GLY A 136 19.37 -0.55 8.86
CA GLY A 136 19.60 0.64 9.67
C GLY A 136 18.79 1.86 9.23
N LEU A 137 19.18 3.00 9.80
CA LEU A 137 18.56 4.29 9.46
C LEU A 137 18.81 4.65 8.00
N THR A 138 17.75 4.89 7.27
CA THR A 138 17.79 5.25 5.85
C THR A 138 16.83 6.38 5.52
N TYR A 139 17.15 7.11 4.48
CA TYR A 139 16.23 7.89 3.67
C TYR A 139 15.74 7.02 2.51
N LYS A 140 14.45 7.08 2.21
CA LYS A 140 13.83 6.36 1.10
C LYS A 140 12.89 7.31 0.34
N LYS A 141 13.07 7.44 -0.98
CA LYS A 141 12.05 8.05 -1.86
C LYS A 141 11.02 6.99 -2.18
N VAL A 142 9.77 7.17 -1.76
CA VAL A 142 8.74 6.15 -1.86
C VAL A 142 7.49 6.65 -2.60
N PHE A 143 6.95 5.81 -3.47
CA PHE A 143 5.57 5.90 -3.93
C PHE A 143 4.79 4.75 -3.29
N PHE A 144 3.67 5.09 -2.68
CA PHE A 144 2.81 4.11 -2.03
C PHE A 144 1.38 4.25 -2.53
N ARG A 145 0.81 3.13 -2.98
CA ARG A 145 -0.57 3.02 -3.44
C ARG A 145 -1.32 2.01 -2.59
N GLU A 146 -2.50 2.40 -2.15
CA GLU A 146 -3.50 1.55 -1.55
C GLU A 146 -4.73 1.52 -2.46
N SER A 147 -5.22 0.33 -2.76
CA SER A 147 -6.47 0.11 -3.51
C SER A 147 -7.36 -0.79 -2.68
N GLY A 148 -8.62 -0.45 -2.56
CA GLY A 148 -9.56 -1.25 -1.79
C GLY A 148 -10.95 -1.25 -2.38
N SER A 149 -11.68 -2.33 -2.10
CA SER A 149 -13.13 -2.36 -2.33
C SER A 149 -13.84 -3.14 -1.24
N GLN A 150 -15.07 -2.75 -0.98
CA GLN A 150 -15.97 -3.40 -0.04
C GLN A 150 -17.32 -3.67 -0.71
N LYS A 151 -17.78 -4.91 -0.60
CA LYS A 151 -19.09 -5.34 -1.06
C LYS A 151 -19.91 -5.89 0.11
N PHE A 152 -21.08 -5.32 0.36
CA PHE A 152 -22.06 -5.88 1.27
C PHE A 152 -22.83 -7.01 0.58
N LYS A 153 -22.62 -8.25 1.01
CA LYS A 153 -23.40 -9.41 0.59
C LYS A 153 -24.76 -9.40 1.28
N ASP A 154 -24.74 -9.11 2.60
CA ASP A 154 -25.91 -8.90 3.42
C ASP A 154 -25.73 -7.63 4.24
N LEU A 155 -26.79 -6.86 4.36
CA LEU A 155 -26.88 -5.69 5.25
C LEU A 155 -28.35 -5.49 5.63
N ASN A 156 -28.72 -5.96 6.81
CA ASN A 156 -30.08 -5.92 7.31
C ASN A 156 -30.11 -5.73 8.81
N VAL A 157 -31.05 -4.93 9.29
CA VAL A 157 -31.33 -4.72 10.71
C VAL A 157 -32.82 -4.98 10.95
N LYS A 158 -33.15 -5.84 11.90
CA LYS A 158 -34.50 -6.09 12.34
C LYS A 158 -34.69 -5.60 13.78
N VAL A 159 -35.47 -4.55 13.95
CA VAL A 159 -35.78 -4.01 15.27
C VAL A 159 -36.76 -4.95 16.00
N LYS A 160 -36.36 -5.46 17.15
CA LYS A 160 -37.20 -6.29 18.02
C LYS A 160 -37.88 -5.47 19.11
N LYS A 161 -37.21 -4.42 19.60
CA LYS A 161 -37.73 -3.55 20.64
C LYS A 161 -36.95 -2.24 20.65
N SER A 162 -37.64 -1.12 20.72
CA SER A 162 -37.06 0.19 20.97
C SER A 162 -37.92 0.96 21.96
N SER A 163 -37.29 1.62 22.94
CA SER A 163 -37.95 2.60 23.79
C SER A 163 -37.84 4.00 23.23
N ILE A 164 -36.93 4.24 22.29
CA ILE A 164 -36.77 5.47 21.55
C ILE A 164 -37.59 5.31 20.26
N LYS A 165 -38.64 6.14 20.10
CA LYS A 165 -39.59 5.99 18.98
C LYS A 165 -38.96 6.17 17.63
N GLU A 166 -37.94 7.04 17.55
CA GLU A 166 -37.19 7.37 16.32
C GLU A 166 -36.37 6.16 15.85
N PHE A 167 -35.84 5.33 16.74
CA PHE A 167 -35.14 4.08 16.42
C PHE A 167 -36.07 2.94 16.11
N ASN A 168 -36.98 3.14 15.17
CA ASN A 168 -37.92 2.12 14.69
C ASN A 168 -37.43 1.42 13.42
N GLN A 169 -38.17 0.42 12.91
CA GLN A 169 -37.81 -0.32 11.72
C GLN A 169 -37.67 0.60 10.48
N ALA A 170 -38.61 1.55 10.31
CA ALA A 170 -38.61 2.46 9.16
C ALA A 170 -37.35 3.34 9.11
N PHE A 171 -36.84 3.78 10.27
CA PHE A 171 -35.56 4.51 10.37
C PHE A 171 -34.41 3.66 9.83
N TRP A 172 -34.30 2.40 10.28
CA TRP A 172 -33.24 1.51 9.84
C TRP A 172 -33.37 1.15 8.36
N ASP A 173 -34.57 0.83 7.88
CA ASP A 173 -34.81 0.52 6.47
C ASP A 173 -34.41 1.69 5.57
N SER A 174 -34.83 2.91 5.92
CA SER A 174 -34.49 4.12 5.16
C SER A 174 -33.00 4.47 5.22
N THR A 175 -32.34 4.18 6.32
CA THR A 175 -30.91 4.39 6.51
C THR A 175 -30.09 3.40 5.68
N LEU A 176 -30.43 2.11 5.75
CA LEU A 176 -29.71 1.06 5.05
C LEU A 176 -29.89 1.10 3.51
N LEU A 177 -31.01 1.67 3.04
CA LEU A 177 -31.23 1.91 1.61
C LEU A 177 -30.24 2.92 1.02
N LYS A 178 -29.72 3.83 1.83
CA LYS A 178 -28.74 4.85 1.41
C LYS A 178 -27.33 4.31 1.37
N VAL A 179 -27.02 3.22 2.09
CA VAL A 179 -25.69 2.65 2.15
C VAL A 179 -25.34 1.95 0.84
N PRO A 180 -24.31 2.39 0.11
CA PRO A 180 -23.87 1.74 -1.11
C PRO A 180 -23.51 0.28 -0.86
N ARG A 181 -23.98 -0.61 -1.73
CA ARG A 181 -23.70 -2.05 -1.62
C ARG A 181 -22.29 -2.43 -2.09
N TYR A 182 -21.66 -1.54 -2.85
CA TYR A 182 -20.28 -1.64 -3.30
C TYR A 182 -19.63 -0.27 -3.18
N ASN A 183 -18.41 -0.27 -2.69
CA ASN A 183 -17.55 0.91 -2.64
C ASN A 183 -16.14 0.51 -3.04
N GLU A 184 -15.48 1.35 -3.82
CA GLU A 184 -14.11 1.20 -4.27
C GLU A 184 -13.35 2.52 -4.07
N TRP A 185 -12.09 2.42 -3.69
CA TRP A 185 -11.23 3.58 -3.48
C TRP A 185 -9.78 3.27 -3.81
N HIS A 186 -9.04 4.32 -4.19
CA HIS A 186 -7.59 4.27 -4.34
C HIS A 186 -6.98 5.48 -3.66
N SER A 187 -5.84 5.28 -3.01
CA SER A 187 -5.07 6.35 -2.42
C SER A 187 -3.61 6.20 -2.82
N GLU A 188 -3.01 7.31 -3.23
CA GLU A 188 -1.63 7.34 -3.69
C GLU A 188 -0.87 8.46 -2.99
N ILE A 189 0.32 8.18 -2.52
CA ILE A 189 1.26 9.18 -2.01
C ILE A 189 2.63 9.01 -2.64
N LEU A 190 3.28 10.13 -2.92
CA LEU A 190 4.71 10.23 -3.19
C LEU A 190 5.35 11.02 -2.06
N GLY A 191 6.44 10.54 -1.51
CA GLY A 191 7.09 11.21 -0.38
C GLY A 191 8.44 10.63 -0.03
N ASP A 192 8.96 11.13 1.07
CA ASP A 192 10.26 10.80 1.64
C ASP A 192 10.07 10.15 3.01
N LEU A 193 10.50 8.89 3.13
CA LEU A 193 10.44 8.12 4.37
C LEU A 193 11.83 8.03 4.98
N TYR A 194 11.94 8.47 6.24
CA TYR A 194 13.16 8.43 7.04
C TYR A 194 13.01 7.43 8.18
N GLY A 195 14.04 6.70 8.47
CA GLY A 195 14.09 5.79 9.62
C GLY A 195 14.56 4.38 9.28
N ASP A 196 14.54 3.54 10.30
CA ASP A 196 14.70 2.09 10.21
C ASP A 196 13.32 1.41 10.10
N PHE A 197 13.22 0.14 10.50
CA PHE A 197 11.95 -0.59 10.49
C PHE A 197 11.31 -0.71 11.89
N SER A 198 11.84 -0.03 12.92
CA SER A 198 11.24 0.00 14.25
C SER A 198 10.01 0.91 14.31
N GLU A 199 9.18 0.74 15.34
CA GLU A 199 7.94 1.53 15.48
C GLU A 199 8.20 3.02 15.75
N GLU A 200 9.23 3.32 16.50
CA GLU A 200 9.52 4.66 17.00
C GLU A 200 10.37 5.50 16.04
N SER A 201 11.06 4.85 15.11
CA SER A 201 12.05 5.49 14.24
C SER A 201 11.56 5.65 12.80
N GLN A 202 10.34 6.20 12.61
CA GLN A 202 9.76 6.42 11.29
C GLN A 202 9.23 7.84 11.17
N LYS A 203 9.71 8.58 10.15
CA LYS A 203 9.22 9.92 9.80
C LYS A 203 8.88 9.97 8.31
N LEU A 204 7.76 10.59 7.96
CA LEU A 204 7.27 10.67 6.57
C LEU A 204 7.02 12.13 6.19
N GLU A 205 7.56 12.56 5.06
CA GLU A 205 7.20 13.80 4.40
C GLU A 205 6.47 13.46 3.10
N ILE A 206 5.21 13.88 2.98
CA ILE A 206 4.41 13.68 1.78
C ILE A 206 4.63 14.85 0.84
N GLU A 207 5.10 14.59 -0.38
CA GLU A 207 5.26 15.59 -1.43
C GLU A 207 3.96 15.82 -2.19
N LYS A 208 3.23 14.74 -2.50
CA LYS A 208 2.00 14.79 -3.28
C LYS A 208 1.11 13.60 -2.96
N ALA A 209 -0.21 13.83 -2.94
CA ALA A 209 -1.19 12.80 -2.62
C ALA A 209 -2.45 12.89 -3.48
N LEU A 210 -3.01 11.72 -3.84
CA LEU A 210 -4.25 11.54 -4.58
C LEU A 210 -5.16 10.59 -3.84
N GLU A 211 -6.45 10.89 -3.83
CA GLU A 211 -7.50 9.94 -3.46
C GLU A 211 -8.55 9.88 -4.58
N LEU A 212 -8.84 8.67 -5.04
CA LEU A 212 -9.94 8.36 -5.95
C LEU A 212 -11.02 7.70 -5.10
N GLU A 213 -12.11 8.40 -4.85
CA GLU A 213 -13.19 7.90 -4.01
C GLU A 213 -14.53 8.58 -4.33
N ASP A 214 -15.61 7.90 -3.96
CA ASP A 214 -16.93 8.50 -3.95
C ASP A 214 -17.18 9.26 -2.64
N LYS A 215 -17.07 10.59 -2.70
CA LYS A 215 -17.36 11.45 -1.56
C LYS A 215 -18.82 11.44 -1.13
N GLU A 216 -19.75 11.10 -2.01
CA GLU A 216 -21.16 10.97 -1.64
C GLU A 216 -21.34 9.81 -0.66
N THR A 217 -20.60 8.71 -0.85
CA THR A 217 -20.56 7.60 0.10
C THR A 217 -20.08 8.04 1.47
N THR A 218 -18.99 8.80 1.56
CA THR A 218 -18.49 9.35 2.84
C THR A 218 -19.52 10.28 3.47
N ALA A 219 -20.13 11.16 2.68
CA ALA A 219 -21.19 12.08 3.17
C ALA A 219 -22.44 11.33 3.66
N ILE A 220 -22.80 10.20 3.02
CA ILE A 220 -23.90 9.34 3.49
C ILE A 220 -23.62 8.83 4.90
N PHE A 221 -22.44 8.29 5.16
CA PHE A 221 -22.06 7.81 6.49
C PHE A 221 -22.03 8.93 7.53
N GLU A 222 -21.47 10.09 7.21
CA GLU A 222 -21.51 11.27 8.09
C GLU A 222 -22.95 11.72 8.41
N ASN A 223 -23.84 11.71 7.43
CA ASN A 223 -25.24 12.08 7.64
C ASN A 223 -25.99 11.04 8.50
N ILE A 224 -25.67 9.75 8.35
CA ILE A 224 -26.20 8.67 9.20
C ILE A 224 -25.72 8.88 10.64
N GLU A 225 -24.44 9.16 10.84
CA GLU A 225 -23.87 9.47 12.17
C GLU A 225 -24.55 10.68 12.80
N LYS A 226 -24.68 11.78 12.08
CA LYS A 226 -25.36 13.00 12.57
C LYS A 226 -26.82 12.75 12.93
N ALA A 227 -27.56 11.98 12.13
CA ALA A 227 -28.94 11.62 12.42
C ALA A 227 -29.03 10.77 13.70
N PHE A 228 -28.12 9.79 13.85
CA PHE A 228 -28.03 8.94 15.01
C PHE A 228 -27.72 9.76 16.28
N ASP A 229 -26.71 10.63 16.21
CA ASP A 229 -26.33 11.54 17.30
C ASP A 229 -27.45 12.49 17.70
N SER A 230 -28.19 13.06 16.73
CA SER A 230 -29.33 13.91 17.00
C SER A 230 -30.42 13.19 17.78
N ILE A 231 -30.73 11.95 17.39
CA ILE A 231 -31.71 11.12 18.10
C ILE A 231 -31.22 10.80 19.51
N LEU A 232 -29.94 10.44 19.69
CA LEU A 232 -29.37 10.17 21.00
C LEU A 232 -29.43 11.42 21.92
N LYS A 233 -28.98 12.58 21.43
CA LYS A 233 -28.99 13.83 22.20
C LYS A 233 -30.39 14.25 22.69
N GLN A 234 -31.44 13.91 21.93
CA GLN A 234 -32.82 14.21 22.32
C GLN A 234 -33.41 13.24 23.33
N ASN A 235 -32.94 12.00 23.34
CA ASN A 235 -33.58 10.90 24.08
C ASN A 235 -32.73 10.35 25.25
N VAL A 236 -31.43 10.55 25.23
CA VAL A 236 -30.48 10.09 26.25
C VAL A 236 -30.35 11.12 27.35
N LYS A 237 -30.37 10.67 28.59
CA LYS A 237 -30.25 11.53 29.78
C LYS A 237 -28.78 11.80 30.11
N THR A 238 -28.52 12.95 30.71
CA THR A 238 -27.25 13.24 31.36
C THR A 238 -26.94 12.19 32.44
N ASP A 239 -25.67 11.97 32.74
CA ASP A 239 -25.21 10.95 33.71
C ASP A 239 -25.58 9.51 33.36
N SER A 240 -25.69 9.19 32.08
CA SER A 240 -25.95 7.86 31.58
C SER A 240 -24.68 7.11 31.18
N TYR A 241 -24.79 5.81 31.11
CA TYR A 241 -23.84 4.92 30.41
C TYR A 241 -24.62 3.88 29.64
N PHE A 242 -23.97 3.33 28.59
CA PHE A 242 -24.58 2.32 27.76
C PHE A 242 -24.01 0.95 28.08
N LYS A 243 -24.89 -0.04 28.24
CA LYS A 243 -24.50 -1.44 28.28
C LYS A 243 -24.84 -2.08 26.95
N LEU A 244 -23.83 -2.41 26.20
CA LEU A 244 -23.93 -3.15 24.94
C LEU A 244 -23.94 -4.65 25.28
N ARG A 245 -24.83 -5.40 24.65
CA ARG A 245 -24.90 -6.87 24.79
C ARG A 245 -25.02 -7.51 23.42
N MET A 246 -24.16 -8.47 23.14
CA MET A 246 -24.18 -9.28 21.93
C MET A 246 -24.05 -10.76 22.35
N GLY A 247 -25.20 -11.39 22.65
CA GLY A 247 -25.24 -12.73 23.26
C GLY A 247 -24.60 -12.72 24.66
N ILE A 248 -23.53 -13.48 24.84
CA ILE A 248 -22.80 -13.58 26.13
C ILE A 248 -21.76 -12.44 26.30
N ILE A 249 -21.44 -11.72 25.24
CA ILE A 249 -20.48 -10.63 25.29
C ILE A 249 -21.22 -9.36 25.75
N SER A 250 -20.61 -8.61 26.67
CA SER A 250 -21.13 -7.31 27.08
C SER A 250 -20.00 -6.32 27.28
N ALA A 251 -20.19 -5.08 26.80
CA ALA A 251 -19.30 -3.95 27.00
C ALA A 251 -20.04 -2.79 27.64
N LYS A 252 -19.33 -1.94 28.37
CA LYS A 252 -19.84 -0.67 28.93
C LYS A 252 -19.20 0.46 28.15
N LEU A 253 -20.00 1.42 27.69
CA LEU A 253 -19.57 2.67 27.09
C LEU A 253 -20.09 3.82 27.93
N GLU A 254 -19.26 4.78 28.25
CA GLU A 254 -19.67 6.00 28.91
C GLU A 254 -20.36 6.94 27.92
N SER A 255 -21.28 7.79 28.40
CA SER A 255 -21.95 8.77 27.53
C SER A 255 -20.98 9.79 26.95
N ASP A 256 -19.89 10.07 27.65
CA ASP A 256 -18.86 11.02 27.24
C ASP A 256 -18.03 10.49 26.06
N ASP A 257 -17.90 9.16 25.95
CA ASP A 257 -17.27 8.52 24.80
C ASP A 257 -18.09 8.67 23.49
N LEU A 258 -19.39 8.90 23.62
CA LEU A 258 -20.31 9.11 22.50
C LEU A 258 -20.47 10.61 22.16
N ASN A 259 -20.17 11.49 23.09
CA ASN A 259 -20.22 12.93 22.87
C ASN A 259 -18.94 13.43 22.22
N GLY A 260 -18.79 13.26 20.91
CA GLY A 260 -17.70 13.84 20.10
C GLY A 260 -17.66 15.38 20.08
N SER A 261 -18.06 16.06 21.18
CA SER A 261 -18.38 17.47 21.24
C SER A 261 -17.20 18.44 21.40
N GLU A 262 -15.95 17.99 21.41
CA GLU A 262 -14.80 18.94 21.42
C GLU A 262 -14.45 19.53 20.05
N LYS A 263 -15.04 19.00 18.95
CA LYS A 263 -14.67 19.42 17.59
C LYS A 263 -15.31 20.75 17.12
N ASP A 264 -16.35 21.23 17.76
CA ASP A 264 -17.08 22.41 17.26
C ASP A 264 -16.49 23.77 17.66
N THR A 265 -15.55 23.81 18.60
CA THR A 265 -14.90 25.03 19.07
C THR A 265 -13.64 25.42 18.29
N LEU A 266 -13.13 24.54 17.44
CA LEU A 266 -11.90 24.77 16.69
C LEU A 266 -12.14 25.75 15.52
N SER A 267 -11.19 26.64 15.30
CA SER A 267 -11.16 27.52 14.12
C SER A 267 -11.02 26.70 12.82
N GLN A 268 -11.31 27.30 11.68
CA GLN A 268 -11.15 26.63 10.37
C GLN A 268 -9.70 26.21 10.11
N ASP A 269 -8.73 27.04 10.53
CA ASP A 269 -7.31 26.76 10.37
C ASP A 269 -6.87 25.55 11.24
N GLU A 270 -7.33 25.49 12.48
CA GLU A 270 -7.08 24.33 13.36
C GLU A 270 -7.72 23.05 12.83
N LYS A 271 -8.94 23.14 12.29
CA LYS A 271 -9.60 22.00 11.63
C LYS A 271 -8.80 21.50 10.41
N LEU A 272 -8.26 22.42 9.61
CA LEU A 272 -7.43 22.12 8.46
C LEU A 272 -6.11 21.47 8.88
N MET A 273 -5.43 22.03 9.89
CA MET A 273 -4.19 21.46 10.44
C MET A 273 -4.41 20.06 11.00
N ASN A 274 -5.50 19.85 11.74
CA ASN A 274 -5.85 18.52 12.28
C ASN A 274 -6.13 17.49 11.17
N LYS A 275 -6.78 17.91 10.08
CA LYS A 275 -6.99 17.04 8.91
C LYS A 275 -5.66 16.63 8.27
N LYS A 276 -4.75 17.58 8.06
CA LYS A 276 -3.42 17.30 7.51
C LYS A 276 -2.60 16.38 8.41
N ALA A 277 -2.59 16.63 9.71
CA ALA A 277 -1.89 15.79 10.68
C ALA A 277 -2.47 14.36 10.75
N SER A 278 -3.79 14.23 10.71
CA SER A 278 -4.46 12.94 10.69
C SER A 278 -4.17 12.15 9.42
N PHE A 279 -4.16 12.84 8.26
CA PHE A 279 -3.83 12.21 6.98
C PHE A 279 -2.38 11.70 6.97
N LEU A 280 -1.42 12.54 7.35
CA LEU A 280 -0.01 12.14 7.46
C LEU A 280 0.16 10.94 8.41
N LYS A 281 -0.41 11.03 9.62
CA LYS A 281 -0.34 9.97 10.63
C LYS A 281 -0.91 8.65 10.11
N TRP A 282 -2.07 8.70 9.44
CA TRP A 282 -2.70 7.51 8.88
C TRP A 282 -1.84 6.87 7.79
N ARG A 283 -1.40 7.66 6.79
CA ARG A 283 -0.59 7.16 5.68
C ARG A 283 0.75 6.61 6.15
N LYS A 284 1.41 7.31 7.08
CA LYS A 284 2.62 6.82 7.72
C LYS A 284 2.37 5.47 8.41
N SER A 285 1.34 5.38 9.24
CA SER A 285 1.03 4.16 9.99
C SER A 285 0.79 2.96 9.07
N VAL A 286 0.01 3.11 8.00
CA VAL A 286 -0.25 2.02 7.04
C VAL A 286 1.05 1.57 6.38
N LEU A 287 1.81 2.49 5.78
CA LEU A 287 3.06 2.20 5.10
C LEU A 287 4.09 1.55 6.03
N THR A 288 4.32 2.14 7.20
CA THR A 288 5.35 1.66 8.12
C THR A 288 4.98 0.32 8.75
N ASN A 289 3.72 0.06 9.04
CA ASN A 289 3.27 -1.25 9.54
C ASN A 289 3.48 -2.37 8.49
N LEU A 290 3.24 -2.08 7.21
CA LEU A 290 3.52 -3.03 6.14
C LEU A 290 5.03 -3.32 6.02
N LEU A 291 5.86 -2.29 6.07
CA LEU A 291 7.32 -2.45 6.00
C LEU A 291 7.86 -3.17 7.23
N ARG A 292 7.37 -2.84 8.44
CA ARG A 292 7.74 -3.53 9.68
C ARG A 292 7.38 -5.01 9.65
N ALA A 293 6.25 -5.36 9.08
CA ALA A 293 5.86 -6.78 8.93
C ALA A 293 6.84 -7.59 8.05
N LEU A 294 7.66 -6.92 7.22
CA LEU A 294 8.73 -7.56 6.44
C LEU A 294 10.07 -7.62 7.20
N PHE A 295 10.27 -6.73 8.19
CA PHE A 295 11.55 -6.55 8.87
C PHE A 295 11.32 -6.47 10.38
N GLU A 296 11.32 -7.63 11.02
CA GLU A 296 11.12 -7.75 12.46
C GLU A 296 12.46 -8.02 13.16
N GLU A 297 12.76 -7.30 14.24
CA GLU A 297 13.96 -7.48 15.09
C GLU A 297 15.27 -7.53 14.29
N GLU A 298 15.51 -6.57 13.41
CA GLU A 298 16.70 -6.51 12.55
C GLU A 298 16.85 -7.74 11.63
N SER A 299 15.77 -8.43 11.34
CA SER A 299 15.70 -9.60 10.47
C SER A 299 14.64 -9.42 9.38
N LEU A 300 14.80 -10.15 8.28
CA LEU A 300 13.80 -10.22 7.21
C LEU A 300 12.74 -11.25 7.59
N SER A 301 11.57 -10.78 8.03
CA SER A 301 10.45 -11.61 8.45
C SER A 301 9.56 -11.99 7.26
N ILE A 302 9.99 -12.96 6.49
CA ILE A 302 9.15 -13.60 5.46
C ILE A 302 8.76 -14.97 5.97
N THR A 303 7.47 -15.23 6.08
CA THR A 303 6.92 -16.45 6.71
C THR A 303 7.57 -17.74 6.21
N VAL A 304 7.90 -17.83 4.92
CA VAL A 304 8.55 -19.01 4.33
C VAL A 304 10.00 -19.16 4.78
N LEU A 305 10.70 -18.07 5.08
CA LEU A 305 12.05 -18.12 5.64
C LEU A 305 12.03 -18.42 7.13
N ASP A 306 11.17 -17.72 7.90
CA ASP A 306 11.08 -17.87 9.36
C ASP A 306 10.67 -19.29 9.74
N LYS A 307 9.67 -19.82 9.03
CA LYS A 307 9.10 -21.15 9.24
C LYS A 307 9.52 -22.14 8.16
N SER A 308 10.78 -22.05 7.70
CA SER A 308 11.27 -22.84 6.57
C SER A 308 11.12 -24.36 6.76
N ASN A 309 11.13 -24.84 8.01
CA ASN A 309 10.88 -26.24 8.33
C ASN A 309 9.44 -26.73 8.07
N ARG A 310 8.53 -25.84 7.65
CA ARG A 310 7.15 -26.18 7.28
C ARG A 310 6.94 -26.20 5.77
N TYR A 311 8.01 -26.09 5.00
CA TYR A 311 7.96 -26.05 3.54
C TYR A 311 8.99 -27.01 2.95
N ASP A 312 8.63 -27.63 1.84
CA ASP A 312 9.52 -28.40 0.99
C ASP A 312 10.05 -27.47 -0.10
N PHE A 313 11.36 -27.46 -0.32
CA PHE A 313 12.03 -26.62 -1.29
C PHE A 313 12.60 -27.43 -2.43
N GLU A 314 12.43 -26.95 -3.66
CA GLU A 314 12.95 -27.56 -4.87
C GLU A 314 13.70 -26.51 -5.70
N LYS A 315 14.92 -26.78 -6.09
CA LYS A 315 15.68 -25.98 -7.04
C LYS A 315 15.20 -26.30 -8.45
N ILE A 316 14.33 -25.44 -9.00
CA ILE A 316 13.65 -25.68 -10.29
C ILE A 316 14.37 -25.05 -11.47
N ASP A 317 15.17 -23.99 -11.23
CA ASP A 317 15.84 -23.27 -12.31
C ASP A 317 17.09 -22.55 -11.80
N PHE A 318 17.92 -22.12 -12.75
CA PHE A 318 19.04 -21.23 -12.54
C PHE A 318 19.04 -20.18 -13.65
N THR A 319 18.99 -18.92 -13.26
CA THR A 319 18.80 -17.82 -14.20
C THR A 319 19.76 -16.66 -13.90
N TYR A 320 19.51 -15.52 -14.53
CA TYR A 320 20.26 -14.29 -14.27
C TYR A 320 19.33 -13.12 -14.03
N PHE A 321 19.78 -12.21 -13.17
CA PHE A 321 19.19 -10.90 -12.99
C PHE A 321 20.31 -9.86 -12.97
N ASN A 322 20.30 -8.89 -13.90
CA ASN A 322 21.38 -7.91 -14.04
C ASN A 322 22.80 -8.52 -14.07
N ASN A 323 22.99 -9.64 -14.79
CA ASN A 323 24.21 -10.45 -14.84
C ASN A 323 24.58 -11.19 -13.53
N THR A 324 23.82 -11.05 -12.47
CA THR A 324 23.97 -11.84 -11.24
C THR A 324 23.36 -13.20 -11.45
N PRO A 325 24.06 -14.32 -11.16
CA PRO A 325 23.49 -15.66 -11.22
C PRO A 325 22.46 -15.85 -10.09
N VAL A 326 21.33 -16.48 -10.39
CA VAL A 326 20.20 -16.59 -9.48
C VAL A 326 19.67 -18.03 -9.43
N TYR A 327 19.61 -18.61 -8.23
CA TYR A 327 18.85 -19.82 -7.99
C TYR A 327 17.36 -19.48 -7.93
N VAL A 328 16.53 -20.27 -8.62
CA VAL A 328 15.07 -20.24 -8.51
C VAL A 328 14.62 -21.44 -7.69
N LEU A 329 14.15 -21.18 -6.49
CA LEU A 329 13.60 -22.20 -5.61
C LEU A 329 12.07 -22.12 -5.64
N LYS A 330 11.41 -23.22 -5.99
CA LYS A 330 9.99 -23.43 -5.73
C LYS A 330 9.84 -23.88 -4.28
N PHE A 331 8.79 -23.46 -3.62
CA PHE A 331 8.42 -24.01 -2.32
C PHE A 331 6.93 -24.32 -2.25
N GLU A 332 6.62 -25.37 -1.53
CA GLU A 332 5.26 -25.84 -1.27
C GLU A 332 5.12 -26.20 0.21
N PRO A 333 3.90 -26.12 0.79
CA PRO A 333 3.69 -26.50 2.18
C PRO A 333 4.02 -27.97 2.45
N SER A 334 4.75 -28.20 3.52
CA SER A 334 4.87 -29.51 4.15
C SER A 334 3.84 -29.59 5.28
N GLY A 335 2.72 -30.26 5.04
CA GLY A 335 1.63 -30.36 5.99
C GLY A 335 0.66 -29.16 6.00
N SER A 336 0.49 -28.51 7.15
CA SER A 336 -0.52 -27.46 7.36
C SER A 336 -0.02 -26.01 7.16
N ALA A 337 1.05 -25.80 6.41
CA ALA A 337 1.49 -24.45 6.04
C ALA A 337 0.58 -23.88 4.94
N ASP A 338 0.59 -22.56 4.80
CA ASP A 338 -0.46 -21.87 4.04
C ASP A 338 -0.04 -21.44 2.64
N TYR A 339 1.28 -21.29 2.37
CA TYR A 339 1.77 -20.60 1.18
C TYR A 339 2.54 -21.52 0.23
N ALA A 340 2.43 -21.24 -1.07
CA ALA A 340 3.30 -21.79 -2.11
C ALA A 340 3.80 -20.65 -2.99
N GLY A 341 4.98 -20.85 -3.62
CA GLY A 341 5.55 -19.81 -4.47
C GLY A 341 6.98 -20.07 -4.90
N LYS A 342 7.69 -18.97 -5.19
CA LYS A 342 9.08 -18.99 -5.65
C LYS A 342 9.94 -18.01 -4.88
N LEU A 343 11.18 -18.39 -4.65
CA LEU A 343 12.25 -17.57 -4.12
C LEU A 343 13.36 -17.45 -5.16
N TYR A 344 13.86 -16.25 -5.37
CA TYR A 344 14.96 -15.95 -6.30
C TYR A 344 16.16 -15.48 -5.47
N ILE A 345 17.22 -16.25 -5.49
CA ILE A 345 18.36 -16.10 -4.57
C ILE A 345 19.62 -15.85 -5.37
N ASP A 346 20.32 -14.76 -5.06
CA ASP A 346 21.66 -14.48 -5.57
C ASP A 346 22.57 -15.65 -5.23
N ALA A 347 23.12 -16.30 -6.25
CA ALA A 347 23.92 -17.52 -6.08
C ALA A 347 25.33 -17.25 -5.54
N ASP A 348 25.84 -16.02 -5.70
CA ASP A 348 27.16 -15.61 -5.22
C ASP A 348 27.10 -15.14 -3.76
N GLU A 349 26.06 -14.34 -3.44
CA GLU A 349 25.91 -13.70 -2.12
C GLU A 349 24.99 -14.49 -1.18
N MET A 350 24.28 -15.52 -1.66
CA MET A 350 23.24 -16.24 -0.91
C MET A 350 22.26 -15.30 -0.24
N THR A 351 21.65 -14.42 -1.05
CA THR A 351 20.75 -13.35 -0.61
C THR A 351 19.47 -13.42 -1.41
N LEU A 352 18.32 -13.31 -0.77
CA LEU A 352 17.02 -13.26 -1.43
C LEU A 352 16.89 -11.95 -2.22
N ILE A 353 16.72 -12.04 -3.55
CA ILE A 353 16.48 -10.90 -4.43
C ILE A 353 14.98 -10.67 -4.61
N ARG A 354 14.19 -11.76 -4.71
CA ARG A 354 12.75 -11.68 -4.95
C ARG A 354 12.04 -12.87 -4.30
N ALA A 355 10.84 -12.62 -3.79
CA ALA A 355 9.89 -13.62 -3.35
C ALA A 355 8.51 -13.35 -3.97
N GLU A 356 7.87 -14.41 -4.44
CA GLU A 356 6.51 -14.40 -4.97
C GLU A 356 5.75 -15.57 -4.38
N TYR A 357 4.67 -15.30 -3.65
CA TYR A 357 3.91 -16.38 -3.04
C TYR A 357 2.46 -16.00 -2.80
N LYS A 358 1.62 -17.00 -2.77
CA LYS A 358 0.21 -16.89 -2.41
C LYS A 358 -0.23 -18.04 -1.52
N ASN A 359 -1.32 -17.84 -0.81
CA ASN A 359 -1.91 -18.93 -0.05
C ASN A 359 -2.59 -19.95 -0.97
N ILE A 360 -2.52 -21.23 -0.57
CA ILE A 360 -3.16 -22.36 -1.27
C ILE A 360 -4.40 -22.86 -0.55
N GLN A 361 -4.65 -22.40 0.65
CA GLN A 361 -5.83 -22.69 1.49
C GLN A 361 -6.23 -21.46 2.27
N ASN A 362 -7.41 -21.45 2.90
CA ASN A 362 -7.80 -20.34 3.74
C ASN A 362 -6.80 -20.14 4.89
N ILE A 363 -6.25 -18.93 5.01
CA ILE A 363 -5.31 -18.57 6.10
C ILE A 363 -6.05 -18.62 7.44
N ARG A 364 -7.31 -18.20 7.42
CA ARG A 364 -8.19 -18.25 8.58
C ARG A 364 -9.64 -18.43 8.15
N ASP A 365 -10.35 -19.31 8.85
CA ASP A 365 -11.79 -19.51 8.65
C ASP A 365 -12.39 -19.80 10.03
N ILE A 366 -13.04 -18.79 10.61
CA ILE A 366 -13.61 -18.86 11.95
C ILE A 366 -15.06 -18.43 11.87
N SER A 367 -15.93 -19.29 12.40
CA SER A 367 -17.33 -18.95 12.64
C SER A 367 -17.68 -19.32 14.08
N LEU A 368 -17.99 -18.33 14.89
CA LEU A 368 -18.31 -18.53 16.29
C LEU A 368 -19.41 -17.56 16.73
N LEU A 369 -20.46 -18.12 17.33
CA LEU A 369 -21.55 -17.35 17.96
C LEU A 369 -22.15 -16.29 17.00
N GLY A 370 -22.32 -16.61 15.70
CA GLY A 370 -22.89 -15.72 14.70
C GLY A 370 -21.96 -14.59 14.25
N MET A 371 -20.68 -14.68 14.54
CA MET A 371 -19.62 -13.87 13.93
C MET A 371 -18.76 -14.78 13.08
N SER A 372 -18.37 -14.32 11.88
CA SER A 372 -17.50 -15.05 10.98
C SER A 372 -16.39 -14.15 10.45
N TYR A 373 -15.23 -14.74 10.26
CA TYR A 373 -14.09 -14.13 9.59
C TYR A 373 -13.43 -15.20 8.72
N LYS A 374 -13.29 -14.92 7.42
CA LYS A 374 -12.66 -15.80 6.46
C LYS A 374 -11.62 -15.03 5.65
N HIS A 375 -10.34 -15.33 5.88
CA HIS A 375 -9.23 -14.82 5.10
C HIS A 375 -8.87 -15.88 4.05
N TYR A 376 -9.33 -15.68 2.83
CA TYR A 376 -9.29 -16.73 1.80
C TYR A 376 -8.25 -16.47 0.71
N PHE A 377 -7.74 -15.23 0.57
CA PHE A 377 -6.70 -14.92 -0.41
C PHE A 377 -5.68 -13.95 0.17
N LYS A 378 -4.41 -14.27 -0.04
CA LYS A 378 -3.26 -13.41 0.20
C LYS A 378 -2.18 -13.73 -0.81
N GLU A 379 -1.71 -12.70 -1.50
CA GLU A 379 -0.61 -12.78 -2.45
C GLU A 379 0.42 -11.71 -2.13
N VAL A 380 1.70 -12.08 -2.20
CA VAL A 380 2.81 -11.19 -1.84
C VAL A 380 3.89 -11.27 -2.91
N VAL A 381 4.37 -10.09 -3.33
CA VAL A 381 5.56 -9.93 -4.17
C VAL A 381 6.51 -8.98 -3.45
N ILE A 382 7.75 -9.42 -3.28
CA ILE A 382 8.81 -8.63 -2.64
C ILE A 382 10.02 -8.65 -3.55
N GLN A 383 10.65 -7.50 -3.79
CA GLN A 383 11.88 -7.41 -4.57
C GLN A 383 12.88 -6.49 -3.89
N PHE A 384 14.12 -6.94 -3.86
CA PHE A 384 15.27 -6.20 -3.31
C PHE A 384 16.21 -5.78 -4.43
N LYS A 385 16.92 -4.68 -4.20
CA LYS A 385 17.94 -4.14 -5.09
C LYS A 385 19.26 -4.02 -4.33
N LYS A 386 20.36 -4.42 -4.95
CA LYS A 386 21.70 -4.22 -4.41
C LYS A 386 22.09 -2.75 -4.51
N MET A 387 22.47 -2.15 -3.40
CA MET A 387 22.94 -0.77 -3.30
C MET A 387 24.43 -0.67 -3.67
N SER A 388 24.92 0.54 -3.86
CA SER A 388 26.35 0.80 -4.05
C SER A 388 27.22 0.41 -2.86
N THR A 389 26.62 0.33 -1.66
CA THR A 389 27.27 -0.16 -0.43
C THR A 389 27.51 -1.68 -0.43
N GLY A 390 26.92 -2.43 -1.37
CA GLY A 390 26.94 -3.88 -1.43
C GLY A 390 25.77 -4.54 -0.69
N LYS A 391 25.04 -3.82 0.16
CA LYS A 391 23.85 -4.31 0.86
C LYS A 391 22.62 -4.30 -0.04
N TYR A 392 21.62 -5.10 0.31
CA TYR A 392 20.34 -5.17 -0.38
C TYR A 392 19.30 -4.34 0.37
N ALA A 393 18.55 -3.50 -0.36
CA ALA A 393 17.44 -2.71 0.15
C ALA A 393 16.15 -3.07 -0.58
N LEU A 394 15.01 -2.91 0.10
CA LEU A 394 13.71 -3.10 -0.51
C LEU A 394 13.52 -2.13 -1.68
N GLN A 395 13.10 -2.67 -2.83
CA GLN A 395 12.79 -1.91 -4.03
C GLN A 395 11.29 -1.89 -4.33
N TYR A 396 10.64 -3.03 -4.13
CA TYR A 396 9.22 -3.21 -4.40
C TYR A 396 8.58 -4.14 -3.39
N PHE A 397 7.38 -3.78 -3.01
CA PHE A 397 6.50 -4.60 -2.19
C PHE A 397 5.07 -4.50 -2.73
N GLU A 398 4.42 -5.64 -2.91
CA GLU A 398 3.01 -5.73 -3.20
C GLU A 398 2.37 -6.78 -2.29
N LEU A 399 1.23 -6.42 -1.73
CA LEU A 399 0.39 -7.29 -0.94
C LEU A 399 -1.05 -7.17 -1.44
N THR A 400 -1.66 -8.28 -1.76
CA THR A 400 -3.09 -8.38 -2.04
C THR A 400 -3.75 -9.27 -1.00
N ASP A 401 -4.75 -8.76 -0.31
CA ASP A 401 -5.55 -9.47 0.69
C ASP A 401 -7.04 -9.46 0.32
N GLN A 402 -7.72 -10.61 0.50
CA GLN A 402 -9.18 -10.68 0.38
C GLN A 402 -9.76 -11.48 1.55
N PHE A 403 -10.78 -10.91 2.18
CA PHE A 403 -11.40 -11.52 3.32
C PHE A 403 -12.90 -11.20 3.42
N GLU A 404 -13.61 -12.07 4.09
CA GLU A 404 -15.04 -11.91 4.40
C GLU A 404 -15.22 -11.74 5.90
N THR A 405 -16.12 -10.84 6.29
CA THR A 405 -16.56 -10.70 7.68
C THR A 405 -18.06 -10.81 7.75
N GLY A 406 -18.56 -11.47 8.78
CA GLY A 406 -19.98 -11.65 9.00
C GLY A 406 -20.39 -11.46 10.45
N VAL A 407 -21.56 -10.84 10.64
CA VAL A 407 -22.23 -10.73 11.93
C VAL A 407 -23.70 -11.06 11.73
N ASN A 408 -24.18 -12.15 12.32
CA ASN A 408 -25.60 -12.53 12.35
C ASN A 408 -26.01 -12.77 13.80
N ARG A 409 -26.43 -11.68 14.47
CA ARG A 409 -26.68 -11.72 15.92
C ARG A 409 -27.74 -10.73 16.41
N SER A 410 -28.34 -11.08 17.55
CA SER A 410 -29.09 -10.13 18.36
C SER A 410 -28.12 -9.18 19.09
N PHE A 411 -28.41 -7.91 18.99
CA PHE A 411 -27.73 -6.82 19.63
C PHE A 411 -28.69 -6.06 20.55
N THR A 412 -28.24 -5.74 21.76
CA THR A 412 -29.06 -5.00 22.72
C THR A 412 -28.24 -3.86 23.32
N ILE A 413 -28.72 -2.65 23.20
CA ILE A 413 -28.18 -1.45 23.84
C ILE A 413 -29.15 -1.08 24.98
N VAL A 414 -28.60 -0.91 26.17
CA VAL A 414 -29.39 -0.48 27.35
C VAL A 414 -28.71 0.75 27.92
N GLU A 415 -29.42 1.86 27.90
CA GLU A 415 -29.05 3.06 28.66
C GLU A 415 -29.36 2.88 30.13
N LYS A 416 -28.40 3.23 30.98
CA LYS A 416 -28.53 3.18 32.43
C LYS A 416 -28.04 4.49 33.04
N ASN A 417 -28.82 5.03 33.99
CA ASN A 417 -28.41 6.21 34.73
C ASN A 417 -27.43 5.86 35.85
N LYS A 418 -26.36 6.69 36.01
CA LYS A 418 -25.32 6.48 37.04
C LYS A 418 -25.80 6.81 38.47
N ILE A 419 -26.75 7.75 38.58
CA ILE A 419 -27.16 8.34 39.88
C ILE A 419 -28.33 7.60 40.50
N VAL A 420 -29.24 7.03 39.69
CA VAL A 420 -30.45 6.37 40.16
C VAL A 420 -30.11 5.03 40.84
N LYS A 421 -30.45 4.91 42.12
CA LYS A 421 -30.35 3.63 42.86
C LYS A 421 -31.51 2.70 42.46
N GLY A 422 -31.21 1.41 42.27
CA GLY A 422 -32.21 0.40 41.91
C GLY A 422 -32.32 0.20 40.39
N ARG A 423 -33.57 0.27 39.86
CA ARG A 423 -33.83 0.05 38.43
C ARG A 423 -33.40 1.26 37.59
N ASN A 424 -32.14 1.32 37.30
CA ASN A 424 -31.49 2.46 36.60
C ASN A 424 -31.57 2.42 35.06
N LYS A 425 -32.36 1.49 34.49
CA LYS A 425 -32.60 1.41 33.05
C LYS A 425 -33.46 2.58 32.58
N GLN A 426 -32.98 3.32 31.58
CA GLN A 426 -33.69 4.44 30.96
C GLN A 426 -34.24 4.03 29.58
N ASN A 427 -33.37 3.70 28.65
CA ASN A 427 -33.72 3.28 27.30
C ASN A 427 -33.21 1.88 26.96
N GLU A 428 -33.85 1.26 25.98
CA GLU A 428 -33.45 -0.04 25.43
C GLU A 428 -33.71 -0.08 23.94
N LEU A 429 -32.70 -0.49 23.19
CA LEU A 429 -32.80 -0.86 21.78
C LEU A 429 -32.34 -2.31 21.63
N LYS A 430 -33.23 -3.18 21.12
CA LYS A 430 -32.92 -4.56 20.79
C LYS A 430 -33.16 -4.80 19.31
N MET A 431 -32.15 -5.28 18.61
CA MET A 431 -32.20 -5.55 17.18
C MET A 431 -31.47 -6.84 16.81
N GLU A 432 -31.79 -7.39 15.67
CA GLU A 432 -31.01 -8.43 15.00
C GLU A 432 -30.26 -7.76 13.86
N LEU A 433 -28.94 -7.94 13.84
CA LEU A 433 -28.05 -7.48 12.78
C LEU A 433 -27.63 -8.68 11.93
N ASN A 434 -27.85 -8.58 10.62
CA ASN A 434 -27.28 -9.46 9.62
C ASN A 434 -26.42 -8.61 8.69
N LEU A 435 -25.12 -8.70 8.88
CA LEU A 435 -24.10 -7.99 8.10
C LEU A 435 -23.12 -9.03 7.55
N HIS A 436 -22.89 -9.01 6.24
CA HIS A 436 -21.88 -9.84 5.60
C HIS A 436 -21.17 -9.02 4.53
N THR A 437 -19.84 -8.87 4.66
CA THR A 437 -19.03 -8.10 3.73
C THR A 437 -17.94 -8.96 3.11
N ASN A 438 -17.61 -8.64 1.86
CA ASN A 438 -16.40 -9.09 1.19
C ASN A 438 -15.50 -7.86 1.00
N GLN A 439 -14.23 -7.98 1.34
CA GLN A 439 -13.24 -6.91 1.27
C GLN A 439 -12.04 -7.36 0.44
N TYR A 440 -11.59 -6.47 -0.43
CA TYR A 440 -10.37 -6.55 -1.20
C TYR A 440 -9.47 -5.39 -0.79
N GLN A 441 -8.19 -5.68 -0.58
CA GLN A 441 -7.16 -4.67 -0.32
C GLN A 441 -5.89 -5.02 -1.09
N LYS A 442 -5.30 -4.03 -1.75
CA LYS A 442 -4.02 -4.16 -2.43
C LYS A 442 -3.13 -2.98 -2.05
N TYR A 443 -1.92 -3.30 -1.65
CA TYR A 443 -0.89 -2.34 -1.27
C TYR A 443 0.31 -2.48 -2.20
N GLN A 444 0.81 -1.37 -2.72
CA GLN A 444 2.00 -1.33 -3.58
C GLN A 444 2.94 -0.24 -3.06
N ALA A 445 4.17 -0.61 -2.71
CA ALA A 445 5.22 0.32 -2.36
C ALA A 445 6.38 0.18 -3.34
N VAL A 446 6.74 1.28 -4.00
CA VAL A 446 7.93 1.38 -4.86
C VAL A 446 8.93 2.29 -4.20
N ILE A 447 10.13 1.79 -3.94
CA ILE A 447 11.22 2.58 -3.37
C ILE A 447 12.22 2.88 -4.50
N PHE A 448 12.21 4.14 -4.94
CA PHE A 448 13.04 4.59 -6.06
C PHE A 448 14.50 4.73 -5.66
N GLU A 449 14.73 5.19 -4.43
CA GLU A 449 16.03 5.50 -3.87
C GLU A 449 16.08 5.10 -2.40
N THR A 450 17.20 4.55 -1.97
CA THR A 450 17.52 4.29 -0.56
C THR A 450 18.93 4.77 -0.30
N GLN A 451 19.12 5.54 0.77
CA GLN A 451 20.41 6.03 1.24
C GLN A 451 20.51 5.82 2.75
N SER A 452 21.64 5.29 3.20
CA SER A 452 21.93 5.24 4.65
C SER A 452 22.13 6.66 5.18
N ILE A 453 21.55 6.97 6.33
CA ILE A 453 21.65 8.29 6.98
C ILE A 453 22.22 8.17 8.39
N SER A 454 22.80 9.25 8.88
CA SER A 454 23.28 9.32 10.27
C SER A 454 22.11 9.52 11.25
N GLN A 455 22.38 9.19 12.52
CA GLN A 455 21.44 9.47 13.62
C GLN A 455 21.14 10.99 13.71
N GLU A 456 22.14 11.83 13.49
CA GLU A 456 21.98 13.28 13.49
C GLU A 456 20.99 13.74 12.40
N ASN A 457 21.13 13.25 11.16
CA ASN A 457 20.23 13.57 10.07
C ASN A 457 18.80 13.11 10.35
N PHE A 458 18.65 11.95 11.00
CA PHE A 458 17.32 11.47 11.38
C PHE A 458 16.68 12.33 12.48
N VAL A 459 17.43 12.70 13.52
CA VAL A 459 16.90 13.48 14.66
C VAL A 459 16.53 14.89 14.22
N THR A 460 17.35 15.53 13.39
CA THR A 460 17.13 16.92 12.91
C THR A 460 16.01 17.04 11.90
N PHE A 461 15.61 15.96 11.24
CA PHE A 461 14.47 15.99 10.34
C PHE A 461 13.15 16.14 11.12
N GLU A 462 12.33 17.10 10.73
CA GLU A 462 11.00 17.35 11.32
C GLU A 462 9.89 17.02 10.32
N GLU A 463 8.94 16.19 10.75
CA GLU A 463 7.74 15.91 9.95
C GLU A 463 6.85 17.15 9.86
N LYS A 464 6.38 17.45 8.65
CA LYS A 464 5.45 18.57 8.40
C LYS A 464 4.16 18.05 7.78
N PRO A 465 3.03 18.21 8.46
CA PRO A 465 1.73 17.80 7.91
C PRO A 465 1.18 18.88 6.96
N ASP A 466 1.84 19.09 5.83
CA ASP A 466 1.53 20.20 4.93
C ASP A 466 0.60 19.81 3.78
N VAL A 467 0.46 18.51 3.49
CA VAL A 467 -0.24 17.99 2.32
C VAL A 467 -1.57 17.36 2.71
N LEU A 468 -2.62 17.69 1.94
CA LEU A 468 -3.85 16.91 1.85
C LEU A 468 -3.95 16.26 0.47
N PRO A 469 -4.63 15.12 0.34
CA PRO A 469 -4.84 14.52 -0.96
C PRO A 469 -5.76 15.38 -1.83
N VAL A 470 -5.48 15.38 -3.11
CA VAL A 470 -6.45 15.85 -4.10
C VAL A 470 -7.46 14.72 -4.33
N ASN A 471 -8.73 14.99 -4.05
CA ASN A 471 -9.77 14.00 -4.23
C ASN A 471 -10.38 14.13 -5.63
N LEU A 472 -10.39 13.02 -6.37
CA LEU A 472 -10.98 12.94 -7.69
C LEU A 472 -12.05 11.84 -7.73
N ILE A 473 -13.14 12.10 -8.47
CA ILE A 473 -14.23 11.13 -8.71
C ILE A 473 -14.00 10.26 -9.96
N GLN A 474 -12.93 10.55 -10.71
CA GLN A 474 -12.46 9.75 -11.83
C GLN A 474 -10.95 9.89 -11.97
N TYR A 475 -10.30 8.89 -12.53
CA TYR A 475 -8.87 8.94 -12.80
C TYR A 475 -8.52 10.07 -13.76
N ASP A 476 -7.47 10.86 -13.41
CA ASP A 476 -6.88 11.88 -14.27
C ASP A 476 -5.43 11.51 -14.62
N PRO A 477 -5.13 11.14 -15.87
CA PRO A 477 -3.79 10.75 -16.30
C PRO A 477 -2.76 11.88 -16.21
N THR A 478 -3.22 13.13 -16.04
CA THR A 478 -2.33 14.31 -15.93
C THR A 478 -1.93 14.63 -14.50
N PHE A 479 -2.60 14.04 -13.51
CA PHE A 479 -2.33 14.33 -12.10
C PHE A 479 -0.85 14.12 -11.74
N TRP A 480 -0.27 12.99 -12.15
CA TRP A 480 1.13 12.64 -11.88
C TRP A 480 2.12 13.14 -12.95
N LYS A 481 1.69 14.05 -13.84
CA LYS A 481 2.60 14.60 -14.86
C LYS A 481 3.80 15.29 -14.22
N GLY A 482 5.00 14.95 -14.66
CA GLY A 482 6.25 15.44 -14.09
C GLY A 482 6.82 14.60 -12.95
N TYR A 483 6.09 13.57 -12.50
CA TYR A 483 6.52 12.65 -11.46
C TYR A 483 6.74 11.25 -12.02
N THR A 484 7.69 10.52 -11.42
CA THR A 484 7.87 9.10 -11.67
C THR A 484 7.09 8.31 -10.63
N ILE A 485 6.15 7.50 -11.09
CA ILE A 485 5.33 6.61 -10.26
C ILE A 485 5.20 5.26 -10.95
N ILE A 486 4.82 4.20 -10.21
CA ILE A 486 4.39 2.97 -10.88
C ILE A 486 3.09 3.25 -11.64
N GLU A 487 3.06 2.87 -12.93
CA GLU A 487 1.85 3.06 -13.74
C GLU A 487 0.63 2.41 -13.08
N PRO A 488 -0.50 3.12 -12.99
CA PRO A 488 -1.75 2.50 -12.59
C PRO A 488 -2.18 1.46 -13.63
N ASN A 489 -2.79 0.39 -13.15
CA ASN A 489 -3.38 -0.62 -14.03
C ASN A 489 -4.68 -0.12 -14.69
N GLU A 490 -5.23 -0.90 -15.61
CA GLU A 490 -6.45 -0.52 -16.34
C GLU A 490 -7.66 -0.35 -15.41
N ALA A 491 -7.74 -1.09 -14.30
CA ALA A 491 -8.82 -0.95 -13.31
C ALA A 491 -8.81 0.44 -12.68
N ILE A 492 -7.64 0.92 -12.21
CA ILE A 492 -7.49 2.27 -11.64
C ILE A 492 -7.77 3.35 -12.70
N LYS A 493 -7.28 3.15 -13.93
CA LYS A 493 -7.55 4.10 -15.04
C LYS A 493 -9.01 4.18 -15.42
N ALA A 494 -9.76 3.07 -15.27
CA ALA A 494 -11.18 3.01 -15.51
C ALA A 494 -12.02 3.53 -14.33
N PHE A 495 -11.40 3.83 -13.17
CA PHE A 495 -12.12 4.31 -12.00
C PHE A 495 -12.93 5.56 -12.33
N LYS A 496 -14.21 5.48 -12.04
CA LYS A 496 -15.17 6.58 -12.19
C LYS A 496 -16.35 6.34 -11.24
N VAL A 497 -16.69 7.35 -10.47
CA VAL A 497 -17.91 7.35 -9.66
C VAL A 497 -19.12 7.43 -10.60
N GLU A 498 -20.00 6.43 -10.56
CA GLU A 498 -21.27 6.46 -11.25
C GLU A 498 -22.23 7.41 -10.51
N LYS A 499 -22.80 8.38 -11.23
CA LYS A 499 -23.78 9.33 -10.67
C LYS A 499 -25.18 8.72 -10.68
#